data_6e864a0cab2940f52a4e4cc63b106336
#
_entry.id   6e864a0cab2940f52a4e4cc63b106336
#
_cell.length_a   1.000
_cell.length_b   1.000
_cell.length_c   1.000
_cell.angle_alpha   90.00
_cell.angle_beta   90.00
_cell.angle_gamma   90.00
#
_symmetry.space_group_name_H-M   'P 1'
#
loop_
_entity.id
_entity.type
_entity.pdbx_description
1 polymer ?
#
loop_
_entity_poly.entity_id
_entity_poly.type
_entity_poly.pdbx_seq_one_letter_code
_entity_poly.pdbx_strand_id
1 'polypeptide(L)'
;MIDLGVVAGEASGDLLGAHFIAALKKNHPHLRTAGIAGPRMVEAGVEAIYPSDRLAVNGYVEVLRHLPELLWIRSRITRHFLRERPRAFVGIDAPDFNFTLEAKLKQAGIPTVHFVSPSIWAWRPERIHRIRQAVSHMLVVFPFEEKIYQDAGIPVTYVGHPLADVIPLEPDTDAARTALALASGPVVALLPGSRLSEVARHARLMLDAAVRIHQRHPDAQFVLPAASEAAAGLVGQAMRGLDLPLRILPGQSHTALAACDVALVASGTATLEAALFKKPMVITYRVPALTAYLMRKKALLPWIGLPNILARDFVVPERVQEAATAENLANDALAWLDDATRRAAAIETFRTLHLSLRQNASARIAEALEPYLEHA
;
A
#
# COMPACT_ATOMS: atom_id res chain seq x y z
N MET A 1 17.94 -24.65 14.72
CA MET A 1 18.37 -23.23 14.84
C MET A 1 17.75 -22.49 13.69
N ILE A 2 17.17 -21.32 13.90
CA ILE A 2 16.56 -20.46 12.87
C ILE A 2 17.66 -19.56 12.31
N ASP A 3 17.78 -19.47 10.97
CA ASP A 3 18.74 -18.57 10.32
C ASP A 3 18.18 -17.16 10.20
N LEU A 4 16.90 -17.02 9.80
CA LEU A 4 16.23 -15.74 9.60
C LEU A 4 14.89 -15.70 10.35
N GLY A 5 14.75 -14.76 11.28
CA GLY A 5 13.48 -14.43 11.91
C GLY A 5 12.68 -13.45 11.04
N VAL A 6 11.38 -13.66 10.86
CA VAL A 6 10.54 -12.79 10.03
C VAL A 6 9.21 -12.46 10.71
N VAL A 7 8.72 -11.22 10.55
CA VAL A 7 7.38 -10.82 11.02
C VAL A 7 6.69 -9.95 9.98
N ALA A 8 5.56 -10.44 9.45
CA ALA A 8 4.63 -9.70 8.61
C ALA A 8 3.30 -9.50 9.34
N GLY A 9 2.77 -8.28 9.34
CA GLY A 9 1.57 -7.93 10.12
C GLY A 9 0.26 -7.96 9.34
N GLU A 10 0.31 -7.95 8.01
CA GLU A 10 -0.87 -7.85 7.14
C GLU A 10 -0.68 -8.68 5.86
N ALA A 11 -1.75 -8.89 5.10
CA ALA A 11 -1.71 -9.63 3.84
C ALA A 11 -0.75 -9.03 2.80
N SER A 12 -0.59 -7.71 2.79
CA SER A 12 0.41 -7.02 1.96
C SER A 12 1.83 -7.41 2.38
N GLY A 13 2.13 -7.39 3.67
CA GLY A 13 3.43 -7.81 4.20
C GLY A 13 3.71 -9.29 3.96
N ASP A 14 2.70 -10.15 4.01
CA ASP A 14 2.82 -11.58 3.69
C ASP A 14 3.21 -11.80 2.22
N LEU A 15 2.58 -11.08 1.29
CA LEU A 15 2.93 -11.14 -0.12
C LEU A 15 4.37 -10.65 -0.36
N LEU A 16 4.74 -9.52 0.23
CA LEU A 16 6.09 -8.95 0.11
C LEU A 16 7.14 -9.90 0.70
N GLY A 17 6.85 -10.48 1.87
CA GLY A 17 7.69 -11.46 2.55
C GLY A 17 7.93 -12.70 1.69
N ALA A 18 6.86 -13.26 1.14
CA ALA A 18 6.94 -14.45 0.30
C ALA A 18 7.90 -14.28 -0.90
N HIS A 19 7.82 -13.12 -1.56
CA HIS A 19 8.65 -12.86 -2.74
C HIS A 19 10.15 -12.81 -2.42
N PHE A 20 10.57 -12.10 -1.37
CA PHE A 20 12.00 -12.04 -1.07
C PHE A 20 12.52 -13.32 -0.40
N ILE A 21 11.70 -14.03 0.38
CA ILE A 21 12.06 -15.35 0.92
C ILE A 21 12.30 -16.34 -0.22
N ALA A 22 11.43 -16.34 -1.23
CA ALA A 22 11.63 -17.17 -2.42
C ALA A 22 12.92 -16.80 -3.17
N ALA A 23 13.26 -15.51 -3.25
CA ALA A 23 14.52 -15.04 -3.86
C ALA A 23 15.75 -15.48 -3.03
N LEU A 24 15.71 -15.33 -1.69
CA LEU A 24 16.78 -15.79 -0.80
C LEU A 24 17.01 -17.30 -0.90
N LYS A 25 15.95 -18.10 -0.94
CA LYS A 25 16.06 -19.57 -1.01
C LYS A 25 16.62 -20.09 -2.31
N LYS A 26 16.66 -19.28 -3.39
CA LYS A 26 17.41 -19.64 -4.61
C LYS A 26 18.90 -19.74 -4.37
N ASN A 27 19.44 -18.80 -3.55
CA ASN A 27 20.86 -18.77 -3.20
C ASN A 27 21.16 -19.62 -1.96
N HIS A 28 20.19 -19.72 -1.04
CA HIS A 28 20.29 -20.43 0.23
C HIS A 28 19.17 -21.48 0.38
N PRO A 29 19.21 -22.64 -0.34
CA PRO A 29 18.09 -23.61 -0.33
C PRO A 29 17.78 -24.20 1.06
N HIS A 30 18.76 -24.21 1.95
CA HIS A 30 18.63 -24.75 3.31
C HIS A 30 18.32 -23.69 4.37
N LEU A 31 18.07 -22.42 3.96
CA LEU A 31 17.78 -21.31 4.87
C LEU A 31 16.51 -21.61 5.69
N ARG A 32 16.65 -21.69 7.00
CA ARG A 32 15.55 -21.92 7.94
C ARG A 32 14.97 -20.60 8.39
N THR A 33 13.75 -20.34 7.95
CA THR A 33 13.03 -19.10 8.24
C THR A 33 11.82 -19.37 9.11
N ALA A 34 11.62 -18.59 10.17
CA ALA A 34 10.48 -18.75 11.08
C ALA A 34 9.98 -17.40 11.61
N GLY A 35 8.70 -17.34 11.98
CA GLY A 35 8.16 -16.12 12.60
C GLY A 35 6.66 -15.94 12.53
N ILE A 36 6.21 -14.72 12.31
CA ILE A 36 4.80 -14.40 12.06
C ILE A 36 4.60 -14.26 10.55
N ALA A 37 3.83 -15.18 9.98
CA ALA A 37 3.71 -15.32 8.54
C ALA A 37 2.26 -15.63 8.14
N GLY A 38 1.87 -15.17 6.96
CA GLY A 38 0.62 -15.56 6.32
C GLY A 38 0.80 -16.75 5.38
N PRO A 39 -0.27 -17.14 4.68
CA PRO A 39 -0.27 -18.33 3.82
C PRO A 39 0.81 -18.28 2.73
N ARG A 40 1.08 -17.12 2.14
CA ARG A 40 2.06 -16.97 1.04
C ARG A 40 3.51 -17.15 1.52
N MET A 41 3.84 -16.60 2.69
CA MET A 41 5.16 -16.81 3.29
C MET A 41 5.33 -18.27 3.73
N VAL A 42 4.28 -18.91 4.23
CA VAL A 42 4.30 -20.35 4.56
C VAL A 42 4.54 -21.19 3.30
N GLU A 43 3.87 -20.88 2.20
CA GLU A 43 4.10 -21.52 0.90
C GLU A 43 5.55 -21.30 0.39
N ALA A 44 6.13 -20.12 0.66
CA ALA A 44 7.54 -19.83 0.40
C ALA A 44 8.50 -20.53 1.38
N GLY A 45 7.99 -21.30 2.35
CA GLY A 45 8.74 -22.13 3.28
C GLY A 45 9.15 -21.44 4.57
N VAL A 46 8.37 -20.47 5.05
CA VAL A 46 8.52 -19.92 6.42
C VAL A 46 7.75 -20.78 7.40
N GLU A 47 8.37 -21.15 8.50
CA GLU A 47 7.69 -21.80 9.64
C GLU A 47 6.88 -20.74 10.42
N ALA A 48 5.55 -20.80 10.33
CA ALA A 48 4.68 -19.87 11.02
C ALA A 48 4.54 -20.24 12.49
N ILE A 49 5.18 -19.48 13.38
CA ILE A 49 5.01 -19.59 14.84
C ILE A 49 3.66 -19.01 15.26
N TYR A 50 3.26 -17.91 14.63
CA TYR A 50 1.94 -17.32 14.72
C TYR A 50 1.46 -16.92 13.31
N PRO A 51 0.16 -17.07 13.01
CA PRO A 51 -0.40 -16.60 11.76
C PRO A 51 -0.51 -15.07 11.74
N SER A 52 -0.27 -14.45 10.57
CA SER A 52 -0.24 -12.98 10.39
C SER A 52 -1.60 -12.31 10.58
N ASP A 53 -2.71 -13.04 10.39
CA ASP A 53 -4.07 -12.54 10.59
C ASP A 53 -4.32 -12.07 12.03
N ARG A 54 -3.60 -12.62 13.02
CA ARG A 54 -3.62 -12.16 14.40
C ARG A 54 -3.10 -10.73 14.60
N LEU A 55 -2.30 -10.23 13.69
CA LEU A 55 -1.79 -8.84 13.71
C LEU A 55 -2.63 -7.90 12.85
N ALA A 56 -3.43 -8.42 11.93
CA ALA A 56 -4.24 -7.68 10.97
C ALA A 56 -5.51 -7.09 11.63
N VAL A 57 -5.33 -6.25 12.66
CA VAL A 57 -6.45 -5.60 13.36
C VAL A 57 -6.71 -4.23 12.77
N ASN A 58 -7.90 -4.03 12.20
CA ASN A 58 -8.29 -2.81 11.50
C ASN A 58 -9.26 -1.94 12.32
N GLY A 59 -8.84 -0.73 12.70
CA GLY A 59 -9.66 0.27 13.37
C GLY A 59 -9.28 0.50 14.83
N TYR A 60 -9.43 1.76 15.30
CA TYR A 60 -8.99 2.18 16.65
C TYR A 60 -9.66 1.39 17.78
N VAL A 61 -10.94 1.07 17.65
CA VAL A 61 -11.69 0.32 18.67
C VAL A 61 -11.28 -1.15 18.70
N GLU A 62 -11.10 -1.76 17.53
CA GLU A 62 -10.65 -3.15 17.40
C GLU A 62 -9.21 -3.31 17.89
N VAL A 63 -8.31 -2.38 17.53
CA VAL A 63 -6.93 -2.37 18.04
C VAL A 63 -6.89 -2.33 19.56
N LEU A 64 -7.72 -1.48 20.22
CA LEU A 64 -7.78 -1.42 21.68
C LEU A 64 -8.29 -2.73 22.31
N ARG A 65 -9.23 -3.41 21.67
CA ARG A 65 -9.79 -4.68 22.13
C ARG A 65 -8.78 -5.83 22.05
N HIS A 66 -7.97 -5.86 20.98
CA HIS A 66 -6.96 -6.89 20.74
C HIS A 66 -5.57 -6.51 21.27
N LEU A 67 -5.41 -5.32 21.84
CA LEU A 67 -4.09 -4.86 22.34
C LEU A 67 -3.42 -5.82 23.33
N PRO A 68 -4.13 -6.42 24.32
CA PRO A 68 -3.50 -7.39 25.23
C PRO A 68 -2.94 -8.62 24.49
N GLU A 69 -3.68 -9.14 23.50
CA GLU A 69 -3.23 -10.26 22.69
C GLU A 69 -2.00 -9.89 21.84
N LEU A 70 -2.03 -8.73 21.18
CA LEU A 70 -0.91 -8.24 20.40
C LEU A 70 0.37 -8.06 21.24
N LEU A 71 0.23 -7.52 22.46
CA LEU A 71 1.34 -7.35 23.39
C LEU A 71 1.87 -8.71 23.88
N TRP A 72 1.00 -9.66 24.12
CA TRP A 72 1.36 -11.02 24.51
C TRP A 72 2.10 -11.75 23.38
N ILE A 73 1.56 -11.73 22.14
CA ILE A 73 2.22 -12.31 20.96
C ILE A 73 3.61 -11.70 20.78
N ARG A 74 3.71 -10.35 20.82
CA ARG A 74 5.00 -9.66 20.70
C ARG A 74 5.99 -10.08 21.77
N SER A 75 5.54 -10.22 23.02
CA SER A 75 6.42 -10.67 24.11
C SER A 75 6.90 -12.11 23.90
N ARG A 76 6.04 -13.00 23.44
CA ARG A 76 6.35 -14.40 23.19
C ARG A 76 7.32 -14.58 22.04
N ILE A 77 7.04 -13.92 20.88
CA ILE A 77 7.92 -14.01 19.71
C ILE A 77 9.28 -13.36 19.99
N THR A 78 9.32 -12.24 20.74
CA THR A 78 10.58 -11.63 21.17
C THR A 78 11.44 -12.62 21.99
N ARG A 79 10.83 -13.26 23.00
CA ARG A 79 11.55 -14.27 23.83
C ARG A 79 12.00 -15.47 23.01
N HIS A 80 11.20 -15.87 22.03
CA HIS A 80 11.57 -16.96 21.13
C HIS A 80 12.84 -16.61 20.34
N PHE A 81 12.89 -15.46 19.66
CA PHE A 81 14.06 -15.04 18.89
C PHE A 81 15.29 -14.72 19.76
N LEU A 82 15.10 -14.21 20.97
CA LEU A 82 16.21 -14.02 21.91
C LEU A 82 16.85 -15.35 22.33
N ARG A 83 16.07 -16.43 22.40
CA ARG A 83 16.56 -17.78 22.70
C ARG A 83 17.20 -18.46 21.50
N GLU A 84 16.50 -18.40 20.32
CA GLU A 84 16.97 -19.06 19.09
C GLU A 84 18.16 -18.33 18.46
N ARG A 85 18.29 -17.01 18.70
CA ARG A 85 19.35 -16.14 18.17
C ARG A 85 19.56 -16.29 16.66
N PRO A 86 18.54 -15.96 15.81
CA PRO A 86 18.71 -16.00 14.37
C PRO A 86 19.87 -15.10 13.94
N ARG A 87 20.49 -15.41 12.79
CA ARG A 87 21.56 -14.59 12.21
C ARG A 87 21.09 -13.16 11.91
N ALA A 88 19.84 -13.02 11.47
CA ALA A 88 19.16 -11.74 11.29
C ALA A 88 17.66 -11.85 11.56
N PHE A 89 17.05 -10.69 11.77
CA PHE A 89 15.60 -10.53 11.88
C PHE A 89 15.10 -9.52 10.84
N VAL A 90 13.98 -9.81 10.15
CA VAL A 90 13.34 -8.91 9.21
C VAL A 90 11.91 -8.59 9.68
N GLY A 91 11.66 -7.33 10.03
CA GLY A 91 10.32 -6.80 10.22
C GLY A 91 9.78 -6.24 8.92
N ILE A 92 8.58 -6.68 8.50
CA ILE A 92 7.94 -6.24 7.26
C ILE A 92 6.74 -5.37 7.62
N ASP A 93 6.82 -4.07 7.31
CA ASP A 93 5.78 -3.10 7.66
C ASP A 93 5.38 -3.17 9.16
N ALA A 94 4.12 -2.88 9.52
CA ALA A 94 3.62 -2.94 10.91
C ALA A 94 4.57 -2.29 11.95
N PRO A 95 5.02 -1.04 11.76
CA PRO A 95 6.13 -0.43 12.51
C PRO A 95 5.87 -0.34 14.02
N ASP A 96 4.61 -0.17 14.44
CA ASP A 96 4.28 -0.07 15.88
C ASP A 96 4.43 -1.42 16.61
N PHE A 97 4.30 -2.54 15.90
CA PHE A 97 4.59 -3.86 16.41
C PHE A 97 6.09 -4.18 16.30
N ASN A 98 6.67 -4.01 15.11
CA ASN A 98 8.02 -4.46 14.78
C ASN A 98 9.09 -3.65 15.49
N PHE A 99 9.07 -2.33 15.53
CA PHE A 99 10.14 -1.53 16.15
C PHE A 99 10.39 -1.84 17.63
N THR A 100 9.35 -2.22 18.37
CA THR A 100 9.55 -2.60 19.77
C THR A 100 10.26 -3.97 19.91
N LEU A 101 9.98 -4.89 19.00
CA LEU A 101 10.62 -6.20 18.94
C LEU A 101 12.06 -6.04 18.43
N GLU A 102 12.25 -5.34 17.32
CA GLU A 102 13.54 -5.05 16.69
C GLU A 102 14.51 -4.39 17.66
N ALA A 103 14.06 -3.38 18.43
CA ALA A 103 14.91 -2.72 19.41
C ALA A 103 15.48 -3.71 20.46
N LYS A 104 14.68 -4.66 20.93
CA LYS A 104 15.13 -5.68 21.89
C LYS A 104 16.10 -6.68 21.27
N LEU A 105 15.85 -7.08 20.01
CA LEU A 105 16.75 -7.98 19.29
C LEU A 105 18.09 -7.31 19.00
N LYS A 106 18.06 -6.07 18.52
CA LYS A 106 19.27 -5.26 18.26
C LYS A 106 20.10 -5.07 19.52
N GLN A 107 19.47 -4.76 20.67
CA GLN A 107 20.15 -4.67 21.97
C GLN A 107 20.81 -5.99 22.39
N ALA A 108 20.26 -7.13 21.99
CA ALA A 108 20.83 -8.45 22.22
C ALA A 108 21.90 -8.85 21.18
N GLY A 109 22.28 -7.95 20.26
CA GLY A 109 23.29 -8.20 19.23
C GLY A 109 22.77 -8.97 18.01
N ILE A 110 21.45 -9.10 17.82
CA ILE A 110 20.85 -9.71 16.64
C ILE A 110 20.59 -8.58 15.62
N PRO A 111 21.18 -8.63 14.41
CA PRO A 111 20.92 -7.66 13.36
C PRO A 111 19.43 -7.60 13.01
N THR A 112 18.89 -6.37 12.91
CA THR A 112 17.48 -6.13 12.59
C THR A 112 17.35 -5.32 11.32
N VAL A 113 16.64 -5.86 10.35
CA VAL A 113 16.35 -5.22 9.09
C VAL A 113 14.85 -4.90 9.05
N HIS A 114 14.49 -3.68 8.70
CA HIS A 114 13.08 -3.30 8.56
C HIS A 114 12.77 -2.99 7.11
N PHE A 115 11.79 -3.65 6.56
CA PHE A 115 11.33 -3.48 5.19
C PHE A 115 10.01 -2.73 5.16
N VAL A 116 9.91 -1.70 4.35
CA VAL A 116 8.85 -0.70 4.22
C VAL A 116 8.90 0.36 5.33
N SER A 117 9.51 1.49 5.01
CA SER A 117 9.57 2.66 5.90
C SER A 117 8.18 3.19 6.25
N PRO A 118 7.90 3.50 7.52
CA PRO A 118 6.72 4.28 7.84
C PRO A 118 6.82 5.69 7.25
N SER A 119 5.69 6.29 6.90
CA SER A 119 5.62 7.61 6.24
C SER A 119 6.03 8.77 7.16
N ILE A 120 7.23 8.68 7.77
CA ILE A 120 7.78 9.73 8.66
C ILE A 120 8.02 11.05 7.92
N TRP A 121 8.25 10.98 6.63
CA TRP A 121 8.43 12.11 5.74
C TRP A 121 7.15 12.92 5.50
N ALA A 122 5.97 12.34 5.79
CA ALA A 122 4.70 13.00 5.60
C ALA A 122 4.19 13.75 6.83
N TRP A 123 4.47 13.28 8.08
CA TRP A 123 3.78 13.83 9.26
C TRP A 123 4.41 13.56 10.64
N ARG A 124 5.41 12.68 10.78
CA ARG A 124 6.04 12.31 12.08
C ARG A 124 7.55 12.12 11.98
N PRO A 125 8.31 13.16 11.61
CA PRO A 125 9.76 13.04 11.41
C PRO A 125 10.49 12.65 12.70
N GLU A 126 9.95 12.97 13.89
CA GLU A 126 10.52 12.63 15.18
C GLU A 126 10.64 11.11 15.43
N ARG A 127 9.87 10.29 14.70
CA ARG A 127 9.97 8.82 14.79
C ARG A 127 11.32 8.27 14.37
N ILE A 128 12.13 9.03 13.63
CA ILE A 128 13.47 8.65 13.20
C ILE A 128 14.37 8.22 14.37
N HIS A 129 14.24 8.87 15.53
CA HIS A 129 15.02 8.52 16.72
C HIS A 129 14.69 7.12 17.24
N ARG A 130 13.41 6.74 17.23
CA ARG A 130 12.97 5.39 17.62
C ARG A 130 13.43 4.35 16.61
N ILE A 131 13.35 4.67 15.32
CA ILE A 131 13.80 3.78 14.25
C ILE A 131 15.30 3.51 14.39
N ARG A 132 16.12 4.53 14.64
CA ARG A 132 17.56 4.40 14.84
C ARG A 132 17.91 3.42 15.98
N GLN A 133 17.11 3.39 17.04
CA GLN A 133 17.31 2.46 18.16
C GLN A 133 16.89 1.02 17.81
N ALA A 134 15.92 0.87 16.91
CA ALA A 134 15.30 -0.42 16.59
C ALA A 134 16.00 -1.13 15.41
N VAL A 135 16.44 -0.39 14.40
CA VAL A 135 16.80 -0.95 13.09
C VAL A 135 18.30 -0.87 12.86
N SER A 136 18.90 -1.96 12.41
CA SER A 136 20.30 -2.01 11.96
C SER A 136 20.42 -1.60 10.49
N HIS A 137 19.41 -1.92 9.67
CA HIS A 137 19.36 -1.60 8.26
C HIS A 137 17.90 -1.36 7.84
N MET A 138 17.63 -0.27 7.14
CA MET A 138 16.31 0.05 6.60
C MET A 138 16.26 -0.25 5.10
N LEU A 139 15.24 -0.99 4.66
CA LEU A 139 14.95 -1.24 3.24
C LEU A 139 13.76 -0.38 2.83
N VAL A 140 13.99 0.61 1.98
CA VAL A 140 12.99 1.61 1.59
C VAL A 140 12.47 1.36 0.18
N VAL A 141 11.20 1.71 -0.03
CA VAL A 141 10.49 1.47 -1.31
C VAL A 141 10.40 2.71 -2.19
N PHE A 142 10.72 3.89 -1.66
CA PHE A 142 10.75 5.14 -2.42
C PHE A 142 12.15 5.74 -2.43
N PRO A 143 12.64 6.26 -3.58
CA PRO A 143 14.02 6.71 -3.72
C PRO A 143 14.37 7.90 -2.82
N PHE A 144 13.41 8.78 -2.52
CA PHE A 144 13.63 9.94 -1.67
C PHE A 144 13.83 9.60 -0.18
N GLU A 145 13.43 8.39 0.24
CA GLU A 145 13.54 7.95 1.62
C GLU A 145 14.99 7.67 2.02
N GLU A 146 15.87 7.27 1.08
CA GLU A 146 17.28 6.99 1.37
C GLU A 146 17.96 8.17 2.08
N LYS A 147 17.79 9.38 1.55
CA LYS A 147 18.39 10.56 2.14
C LYS A 147 17.96 10.78 3.59
N ILE A 148 16.73 10.51 3.94
CA ILE A 148 16.19 10.68 5.29
C ILE A 148 16.95 9.79 6.30
N TYR A 149 17.19 8.54 5.92
CA TYR A 149 17.87 7.56 6.76
C TYR A 149 19.38 7.77 6.76
N GLN A 150 19.98 8.14 5.64
CA GLN A 150 21.40 8.52 5.56
C GLN A 150 21.71 9.73 6.45
N ASP A 151 20.90 10.79 6.41
CA ASP A 151 21.04 11.98 7.25
C ASP A 151 20.89 11.64 8.75
N ALA A 152 20.14 10.59 9.08
CA ALA A 152 20.00 10.08 10.44
C ALA A 152 21.10 9.10 10.87
N GLY A 153 22.05 8.76 9.99
CA GLY A 153 23.10 7.78 10.25
C GLY A 153 22.57 6.35 10.43
N ILE A 154 21.49 6.01 9.72
CA ILE A 154 20.90 4.65 9.68
C ILE A 154 21.27 4.03 8.34
N PRO A 155 21.92 2.85 8.32
CA PRO A 155 22.14 2.11 7.08
C PRO A 155 20.82 1.90 6.32
N VAL A 156 20.82 2.19 5.02
CA VAL A 156 19.62 2.16 4.20
C VAL A 156 19.91 1.68 2.79
N THR A 157 18.99 0.93 2.21
CA THR A 157 19.02 0.53 0.80
C THR A 157 17.66 0.80 0.17
N TYR A 158 17.66 1.53 -0.94
CA TYR A 158 16.49 1.66 -1.79
C TYR A 158 16.35 0.39 -2.63
N VAL A 159 15.29 -0.38 -2.38
CA VAL A 159 15.05 -1.67 -3.04
C VAL A 159 14.04 -1.57 -4.20
N GLY A 160 13.37 -0.43 -4.36
CA GLY A 160 12.25 -0.28 -5.29
C GLY A 160 10.92 -0.71 -4.67
N HIS A 161 9.84 -0.47 -5.42
CA HIS A 161 8.50 -0.79 -4.95
C HIS A 161 8.00 -2.11 -5.57
N PRO A 162 7.67 -3.14 -4.78
CA PRO A 162 7.29 -4.45 -5.32
C PRO A 162 6.11 -4.42 -6.29
N LEU A 163 5.13 -3.52 -6.11
CA LEU A 163 4.03 -3.36 -7.06
C LEU A 163 4.51 -2.92 -8.45
N ALA A 164 5.61 -2.16 -8.53
CA ALA A 164 6.17 -1.75 -9.81
C ALA A 164 6.86 -2.91 -10.55
N ASP A 165 7.30 -3.93 -9.84
CA ASP A 165 7.83 -5.16 -10.45
C ASP A 165 6.71 -6.09 -10.95
N VAL A 166 5.55 -6.11 -10.27
CA VAL A 166 4.41 -7.00 -10.56
C VAL A 166 3.47 -6.43 -11.61
N ILE A 167 3.16 -5.12 -11.53
CA ILE A 167 2.27 -4.46 -12.48
C ILE A 167 3.01 -4.31 -13.82
N PRO A 168 2.38 -4.71 -14.96
CA PRO A 168 3.00 -4.55 -16.27
C PRO A 168 3.30 -3.09 -16.61
N LEU A 169 4.44 -2.82 -17.26
CA LEU A 169 4.76 -1.47 -17.73
C LEU A 169 3.70 -0.98 -18.73
N GLU A 170 3.20 -1.88 -19.56
CA GLU A 170 2.10 -1.65 -20.51
C GLU A 170 0.93 -2.56 -20.13
N PRO A 171 -0.06 -2.07 -19.37
CA PRO A 171 -1.24 -2.85 -19.01
C PRO A 171 -2.11 -3.12 -20.24
N ASP A 172 -2.61 -4.36 -20.37
CA ASP A 172 -3.52 -4.75 -21.44
C ASP A 172 -4.96 -4.32 -21.09
N THR A 173 -5.33 -3.12 -21.56
CA THR A 173 -6.67 -2.53 -21.31
C THR A 173 -7.77 -3.32 -22.03
N ASP A 174 -7.51 -3.82 -23.25
CA ASP A 174 -8.52 -4.51 -24.05
C ASP A 174 -8.84 -5.88 -23.46
N ALA A 175 -7.82 -6.61 -23.04
CA ALA A 175 -8.01 -7.88 -22.31
C ALA A 175 -8.79 -7.68 -21.01
N ALA A 176 -8.48 -6.63 -20.24
CA ALA A 176 -9.18 -6.32 -19.00
C ALA A 176 -10.65 -5.93 -19.27
N ARG A 177 -10.95 -5.15 -20.29
CA ARG A 177 -12.31 -4.79 -20.71
C ARG A 177 -13.10 -6.01 -21.15
N THR A 178 -12.49 -6.89 -21.93
CA THR A 178 -13.08 -8.16 -22.38
C THR A 178 -13.41 -9.06 -21.18
N ALA A 179 -12.46 -9.21 -20.23
CA ALA A 179 -12.66 -10.01 -19.02
C ALA A 179 -13.82 -9.49 -18.15
N LEU A 180 -14.02 -8.17 -18.14
CA LEU A 180 -15.14 -7.54 -17.43
C LEU A 180 -16.39 -7.42 -18.30
N ALA A 181 -16.41 -7.92 -19.54
CA ALA A 181 -17.50 -7.79 -20.52
C ALA A 181 -18.04 -6.35 -20.59
N LEU A 182 -17.13 -5.35 -20.66
CA LEU A 182 -17.49 -3.93 -20.79
C LEU A 182 -17.80 -3.60 -22.25
N ALA A 183 -18.81 -2.76 -22.47
CA ALA A 183 -19.15 -2.25 -23.79
C ALA A 183 -18.14 -1.17 -24.23
N SER A 184 -18.27 -0.69 -25.48
CA SER A 184 -17.56 0.50 -25.94
C SER A 184 -17.99 1.73 -25.14
N GLY A 185 -17.07 2.67 -24.92
CA GLY A 185 -17.32 3.90 -24.17
C GLY A 185 -16.31 4.13 -23.04
N PRO A 186 -16.36 5.29 -22.38
CA PRO A 186 -15.51 5.60 -21.26
C PRO A 186 -15.76 4.68 -20.05
N VAL A 187 -14.70 4.25 -19.39
CA VAL A 187 -14.78 3.43 -18.18
C VAL A 187 -14.17 4.18 -17.01
N VAL A 188 -14.95 4.38 -15.95
CA VAL A 188 -14.51 5.08 -14.74
C VAL A 188 -14.42 4.08 -13.56
N ALA A 189 -13.25 3.95 -12.96
CA ALA A 189 -13.06 3.13 -11.77
C ALA A 189 -13.32 3.94 -10.50
N LEU A 190 -14.07 3.38 -9.55
CA LEU A 190 -14.37 3.98 -8.26
C LEU A 190 -13.68 3.16 -7.16
N LEU A 191 -12.68 3.73 -6.48
CA LEU A 191 -11.91 3.07 -5.42
C LEU A 191 -12.12 3.80 -4.08
N PRO A 192 -13.21 3.52 -3.35
CA PRO A 192 -13.57 4.26 -2.13
C PRO A 192 -12.71 3.92 -0.91
N GLY A 193 -11.77 3.00 -1.05
CA GLY A 193 -10.87 2.50 0.00
C GLY A 193 -11.03 1.01 0.27
N SER A 194 -10.11 0.45 1.04
CA SER A 194 -10.11 -0.97 1.43
C SER A 194 -10.76 -1.24 2.79
N ARG A 195 -10.76 -0.24 3.70
CA ARG A 195 -11.36 -0.35 5.03
C ARG A 195 -12.85 0.02 4.99
N LEU A 196 -13.67 -0.69 5.76
CA LEU A 196 -15.12 -0.42 5.83
C LEU A 196 -15.43 1.04 6.19
N SER A 197 -14.64 1.64 7.08
CA SER A 197 -14.78 3.05 7.47
C SER A 197 -14.46 4.04 6.34
N GLU A 198 -13.57 3.68 5.43
CA GLU A 198 -13.26 4.46 4.22
C GLU A 198 -14.40 4.31 3.21
N VAL A 199 -14.82 3.08 2.92
CA VAL A 199 -15.92 2.77 2.01
C VAL A 199 -17.20 3.49 2.46
N ALA A 200 -17.57 3.40 3.74
CA ALA A 200 -18.74 4.08 4.29
C ALA A 200 -18.70 5.62 4.10
N ARG A 201 -17.51 6.20 4.03
CA ARG A 201 -17.30 7.66 3.92
C ARG A 201 -17.21 8.14 2.49
N HIS A 202 -16.64 7.34 1.59
CA HIS A 202 -16.33 7.77 0.23
C HIS A 202 -17.27 7.17 -0.83
N ALA A 203 -17.90 6.01 -0.59
CA ALA A 203 -18.70 5.34 -1.61
C ALA A 203 -19.82 6.23 -2.15
N ARG A 204 -20.68 6.79 -1.28
CA ARG A 204 -21.77 7.66 -1.71
C ARG A 204 -21.28 8.90 -2.45
N LEU A 205 -20.21 9.52 -1.98
CA LEU A 205 -19.58 10.67 -2.62
C LEU A 205 -19.14 10.37 -4.07
N MET A 206 -18.46 9.22 -4.26
CA MET A 206 -17.99 8.79 -5.59
C MET A 206 -19.15 8.38 -6.50
N LEU A 207 -20.19 7.75 -5.96
CA LEU A 207 -21.39 7.40 -6.71
C LEU A 207 -22.16 8.64 -7.18
N ASP A 208 -22.32 9.65 -6.32
CA ASP A 208 -22.96 10.92 -6.71
C ASP A 208 -22.13 11.66 -7.79
N ALA A 209 -20.79 11.54 -7.74
CA ALA A 209 -19.93 12.04 -8.82
C ALA A 209 -20.12 11.24 -10.13
N ALA A 210 -20.21 9.92 -10.02
CA ALA A 210 -20.44 9.03 -11.17
C ALA A 210 -21.76 9.33 -11.86
N VAL A 211 -22.84 9.63 -11.13
CA VAL A 211 -24.12 10.08 -11.71
C VAL A 211 -23.93 11.33 -12.54
N ARG A 212 -23.17 12.32 -12.07
CA ARG A 212 -22.88 13.56 -12.81
C ARG A 212 -22.03 13.29 -14.06
N ILE A 213 -21.08 12.37 -13.99
CA ILE A 213 -20.28 11.94 -15.15
C ILE A 213 -21.21 11.28 -16.19
N HIS A 214 -22.08 10.36 -15.74
CA HIS A 214 -23.02 9.67 -16.62
C HIS A 214 -24.02 10.61 -17.32
N GLN A 215 -24.44 11.68 -16.66
CA GLN A 215 -25.28 12.73 -17.30
C GLN A 215 -24.59 13.43 -18.46
N ARG A 216 -23.24 13.54 -18.44
CA ARG A 216 -22.45 14.16 -19.50
C ARG A 216 -21.95 13.17 -20.54
N HIS A 217 -21.69 11.95 -20.13
CA HIS A 217 -21.27 10.78 -20.95
C HIS A 217 -22.25 9.62 -20.70
N PRO A 218 -23.39 9.56 -21.38
CA PRO A 218 -24.40 8.52 -21.16
C PRO A 218 -23.93 7.10 -21.50
N ASP A 219 -22.86 6.97 -22.28
CA ASP A 219 -22.17 5.72 -22.62
C ASP A 219 -21.08 5.31 -21.60
N ALA A 220 -20.81 6.17 -20.59
CA ALA A 220 -19.83 5.85 -19.56
C ALA A 220 -20.29 4.70 -18.67
N GLN A 221 -19.37 3.76 -18.42
CA GLN A 221 -19.55 2.62 -17.54
C GLN A 221 -18.72 2.79 -16.27
N PHE A 222 -19.19 2.22 -15.17
CA PHE A 222 -18.53 2.36 -13.88
C PHE A 222 -18.17 1.00 -13.32
N VAL A 223 -16.95 0.88 -12.78
CA VAL A 223 -16.46 -0.33 -12.11
C VAL A 223 -15.99 0.02 -10.71
N LEU A 224 -16.37 -0.79 -9.72
CA LEU A 224 -16.00 -0.57 -8.31
C LEU A 224 -15.46 -1.87 -7.73
N PRO A 225 -14.13 -1.99 -7.56
CA PRO A 225 -13.56 -3.14 -6.88
C PRO A 225 -13.87 -3.05 -5.37
N ALA A 226 -14.44 -4.12 -4.81
CA ALA A 226 -14.74 -4.23 -3.39
C ALA A 226 -13.74 -5.20 -2.73
N ALA A 227 -13.08 -4.75 -1.65
CA ALA A 227 -12.06 -5.55 -0.96
C ALA A 227 -12.66 -6.73 -0.15
N SER A 228 -13.96 -6.70 0.14
CA SER A 228 -14.68 -7.75 0.88
C SER A 228 -16.17 -7.70 0.57
N GLU A 229 -16.90 -8.77 0.92
CA GLU A 229 -18.37 -8.80 0.82
C GLU A 229 -19.02 -7.70 1.67
N ALA A 230 -18.49 -7.42 2.86
CA ALA A 230 -18.98 -6.34 3.71
C ALA A 230 -18.81 -4.97 3.03
N ALA A 231 -17.68 -4.73 2.34
CA ALA A 231 -17.46 -3.53 1.55
C ALA A 231 -18.45 -3.44 0.37
N ALA A 232 -18.67 -4.54 -0.34
CA ALA A 232 -19.67 -4.61 -1.43
C ALA A 232 -21.09 -4.34 -0.90
N GLY A 233 -21.44 -4.84 0.27
CA GLY A 233 -22.71 -4.57 0.94
C GLY A 233 -22.92 -3.08 1.26
N LEU A 234 -21.87 -2.39 1.76
CA LEU A 234 -21.91 -0.93 1.99
C LEU A 234 -22.10 -0.14 0.70
N VAL A 235 -21.43 -0.56 -0.38
CA VAL A 235 -21.59 0.05 -1.71
C VAL A 235 -23.01 -0.16 -2.22
N GLY A 236 -23.57 -1.38 -2.10
CA GLY A 236 -24.95 -1.68 -2.48
C GLY A 236 -25.97 -0.83 -1.70
N GLN A 237 -25.72 -0.55 -0.42
CA GLN A 237 -26.55 0.39 0.36
C GLN A 237 -26.44 1.83 -0.17
N ALA A 238 -25.21 2.28 -0.47
CA ALA A 238 -24.95 3.61 -0.99
C ALA A 238 -25.55 3.83 -2.41
N MET A 239 -25.73 2.75 -3.20
CA MET A 239 -26.34 2.75 -4.52
C MET A 239 -27.86 2.97 -4.50
N ARG A 240 -28.54 2.78 -3.37
CA ARG A 240 -30.00 2.87 -3.30
C ARG A 240 -30.50 4.22 -3.82
N GLY A 241 -31.45 4.17 -4.75
CA GLY A 241 -32.05 5.35 -5.39
C GLY A 241 -31.20 5.99 -6.47
N LEU A 242 -30.07 5.36 -6.87
CA LEU A 242 -29.26 5.79 -8.00
C LEU A 242 -29.48 4.85 -9.20
N ASP A 243 -29.68 5.42 -10.37
CA ASP A 243 -29.67 4.70 -11.66
C ASP A 243 -28.30 4.95 -12.30
N LEU A 244 -27.42 3.95 -12.21
CA LEU A 244 -26.03 4.05 -12.67
C LEU A 244 -25.56 2.68 -13.19
N PRO A 245 -24.96 2.59 -14.39
CA PRO A 245 -24.41 1.34 -14.93
C PRO A 245 -23.09 0.99 -14.20
N LEU A 246 -23.22 0.58 -12.93
CA LEU A 246 -22.12 0.22 -12.05
C LEU A 246 -21.98 -1.30 -11.92
N ARG A 247 -20.74 -1.78 -12.07
CA ARG A 247 -20.36 -3.17 -11.73
C ARG A 247 -19.51 -3.19 -10.46
N ILE A 248 -19.97 -3.90 -9.45
CA ILE A 248 -19.19 -4.18 -8.25
C ILE A 248 -18.36 -5.45 -8.49
N LEU A 249 -17.05 -5.36 -8.30
CA LEU A 249 -16.06 -6.38 -8.66
C LEU A 249 -15.33 -6.87 -7.38
N PRO A 250 -15.71 -8.01 -6.79
CA PRO A 250 -15.04 -8.53 -5.60
C PRO A 250 -13.56 -8.85 -5.89
N GLY A 251 -12.63 -8.22 -5.16
CA GLY A 251 -11.20 -8.54 -5.20
C GLY A 251 -10.45 -8.23 -6.51
N GLN A 252 -11.08 -7.51 -7.47
CA GLN A 252 -10.53 -7.31 -8.81
C GLN A 252 -10.01 -5.88 -9.05
N SER A 253 -9.28 -5.29 -8.09
CA SER A 253 -8.78 -3.91 -8.20
C SER A 253 -7.86 -3.70 -9.40
N HIS A 254 -6.92 -4.62 -9.66
CA HIS A 254 -6.01 -4.53 -10.79
C HIS A 254 -6.73 -4.64 -12.14
N THR A 255 -7.72 -5.52 -12.27
CA THR A 255 -8.52 -5.63 -13.50
C THR A 255 -9.35 -4.36 -13.74
N ALA A 256 -9.96 -3.80 -12.68
CA ALA A 256 -10.69 -2.54 -12.77
C ALA A 256 -9.79 -1.38 -13.18
N LEU A 257 -8.59 -1.29 -12.59
CA LEU A 257 -7.60 -0.28 -12.97
C LEU A 257 -7.07 -0.49 -14.39
N ALA A 258 -6.79 -1.72 -14.80
CA ALA A 258 -6.37 -1.99 -16.18
C ALA A 258 -7.43 -1.57 -17.20
N ALA A 259 -8.72 -1.80 -16.91
CA ALA A 259 -9.84 -1.54 -17.82
C ALA A 259 -10.26 -0.06 -17.92
N CYS A 260 -10.04 0.75 -16.88
CA CYS A 260 -10.58 2.12 -16.82
C CYS A 260 -9.78 3.13 -17.64
N ASP A 261 -10.41 4.25 -17.96
CA ASP A 261 -9.79 5.45 -18.57
C ASP A 261 -9.41 6.46 -17.48
N VAL A 262 -10.24 6.57 -16.45
CA VAL A 262 -10.07 7.49 -15.31
C VAL A 262 -10.47 6.78 -14.02
N ALA A 263 -9.81 7.12 -12.90
CA ALA A 263 -10.14 6.58 -11.60
C ALA A 263 -10.48 7.69 -10.58
N LEU A 264 -11.53 7.49 -9.78
CA LEU A 264 -11.77 8.23 -8.54
C LEU A 264 -11.22 7.39 -7.40
N VAL A 265 -10.23 7.89 -6.67
CA VAL A 265 -9.44 7.07 -5.73
C VAL A 265 -9.39 7.72 -4.35
N ALA A 266 -9.77 6.98 -3.31
CA ALA A 266 -9.46 7.39 -1.94
C ALA A 266 -7.95 7.31 -1.71
N SER A 267 -7.37 8.33 -1.05
CA SER A 267 -5.92 8.40 -0.81
C SER A 267 -5.41 7.17 -0.05
N GLY A 268 -4.31 6.61 -0.53
CA GLY A 268 -3.65 5.42 -0.01
C GLY A 268 -2.83 4.74 -1.10
N THR A 269 -2.44 3.49 -0.89
CA THR A 269 -1.65 2.68 -1.85
C THR A 269 -2.33 2.56 -3.23
N ALA A 270 -3.66 2.58 -3.26
CA ALA A 270 -4.42 2.53 -4.52
C ALA A 270 -4.10 3.69 -5.47
N THR A 271 -3.64 4.84 -4.98
CA THR A 271 -3.19 5.96 -5.82
C THR A 271 -1.89 5.62 -6.56
N LEU A 272 -0.99 4.87 -5.93
CA LEU A 272 0.21 4.35 -6.58
C LEU A 272 -0.15 3.26 -7.60
N GLU A 273 -1.04 2.33 -7.24
CA GLU A 273 -1.51 1.30 -8.18
C GLU A 273 -2.10 1.94 -9.45
N ALA A 274 -2.99 2.93 -9.30
CA ALA A 274 -3.57 3.64 -10.44
C ALA A 274 -2.49 4.31 -11.32
N ALA A 275 -1.47 4.94 -10.72
CA ALA A 275 -0.35 5.51 -11.45
C ALA A 275 0.50 4.44 -12.15
N LEU A 276 0.76 3.29 -11.50
CA LEU A 276 1.48 2.18 -12.11
C LEU A 276 0.69 1.55 -13.27
N PHE A 277 -0.64 1.55 -13.22
CA PHE A 277 -1.51 1.22 -14.35
C PHE A 277 -1.65 2.36 -15.38
N LYS A 278 -0.96 3.51 -15.21
CA LYS A 278 -1.00 4.70 -16.09
C LYS A 278 -2.41 5.27 -16.23
N LYS A 279 -3.19 5.23 -15.15
CA LYS A 279 -4.55 5.74 -15.17
C LYS A 279 -4.62 7.14 -14.55
N PRO A 280 -5.00 8.16 -15.35
CA PRO A 280 -5.37 9.46 -14.81
C PRO A 280 -6.40 9.30 -13.70
N MET A 281 -6.28 10.09 -12.65
CA MET A 281 -7.12 9.92 -11.47
C MET A 281 -7.49 11.24 -10.82
N VAL A 282 -8.53 11.19 -9.99
CA VAL A 282 -8.87 12.22 -9.01
C VAL A 282 -8.75 11.61 -7.64
N ILE A 283 -7.86 12.15 -6.82
CA ILE A 283 -7.64 11.67 -5.46
C ILE A 283 -8.58 12.40 -4.52
N THR A 284 -9.26 11.67 -3.65
CA THR A 284 -10.12 12.25 -2.62
C THR A 284 -9.87 11.63 -1.27
N TYR A 285 -10.07 12.41 -0.20
CA TYR A 285 -10.03 11.87 1.16
C TYR A 285 -10.83 12.73 2.12
N ARG A 286 -11.65 12.07 2.93
CA ARG A 286 -12.39 12.65 4.04
C ARG A 286 -12.11 11.89 5.32
N VAL A 287 -11.87 12.63 6.39
CA VAL A 287 -11.75 12.12 7.76
C VAL A 287 -12.59 12.99 8.70
N PRO A 288 -12.89 12.54 9.93
CA PRO A 288 -13.57 13.39 10.92
C PRO A 288 -12.85 14.73 11.11
N ALA A 289 -13.61 15.81 11.32
CA ALA A 289 -13.08 17.18 11.36
C ALA A 289 -11.91 17.38 12.35
N LEU A 290 -11.98 16.78 13.53
CA LEU A 290 -10.89 16.83 14.51
C LEU A 290 -9.61 16.14 13.98
N THR A 291 -9.76 15.00 13.34
CA THR A 291 -8.63 14.28 12.72
C THR A 291 -8.02 15.14 11.60
N ALA A 292 -8.84 15.74 10.74
CA ALA A 292 -8.41 16.63 9.68
C ALA A 292 -7.60 17.82 10.22
N TYR A 293 -8.10 18.46 11.27
CA TYR A 293 -7.42 19.59 11.91
C TYR A 293 -6.05 19.18 12.45
N LEU A 294 -5.95 18.03 13.14
CA LEU A 294 -4.68 17.53 13.67
C LEU A 294 -3.71 17.13 12.55
N MET A 295 -4.20 16.51 11.47
CA MET A 295 -3.38 16.14 10.31
C MET A 295 -2.85 17.37 9.58
N ARG A 296 -3.68 18.40 9.35
CA ARG A 296 -3.24 19.66 8.71
C ARG A 296 -2.12 20.34 9.49
N LYS A 297 -2.16 20.31 10.83
CA LYS A 297 -1.09 20.89 11.68
C LYS A 297 0.24 20.12 11.60
N LYS A 298 0.20 18.83 11.27
CA LYS A 298 1.36 17.94 11.25
C LYS A 298 1.85 17.60 9.84
N ALA A 299 1.09 17.97 8.82
CA ALA A 299 1.45 17.71 7.43
C ALA A 299 2.73 18.47 7.06
N LEU A 300 3.70 17.74 6.52
CA LEU A 300 4.97 18.27 6.03
C LEU A 300 4.98 18.50 4.53
N LEU A 301 4.01 17.92 3.82
CA LEU A 301 3.87 17.99 2.38
C LEU A 301 2.51 18.58 2.01
N PRO A 302 2.42 19.29 0.86
CA PRO A 302 1.16 19.80 0.35
C PRO A 302 0.29 18.71 -0.33
N TRP A 303 0.85 17.53 -0.56
CA TRP A 303 0.22 16.41 -1.28
C TRP A 303 -0.15 15.27 -0.33
N ILE A 304 -1.21 14.53 -0.68
CA ILE A 304 -1.65 13.33 0.03
C ILE A 304 -1.59 12.05 -0.82
N GLY A 305 -1.51 12.19 -2.14
CA GLY A 305 -1.44 11.08 -3.08
C GLY A 305 -0.01 10.75 -3.46
N LEU A 306 0.32 9.45 -3.49
CA LEU A 306 1.66 8.98 -3.80
C LEU A 306 2.20 9.47 -5.16
N PRO A 307 1.43 9.52 -6.27
CA PRO A 307 1.95 10.04 -7.53
C PRO A 307 2.39 11.50 -7.44
N ASN A 308 1.64 12.37 -6.75
CA ASN A 308 2.02 13.77 -6.56
C ASN A 308 3.25 13.91 -5.64
N ILE A 309 3.31 13.11 -4.57
CA ILE A 309 4.46 13.05 -3.65
C ILE A 309 5.73 12.63 -4.39
N LEU A 310 5.65 11.58 -5.20
CA LEU A 310 6.78 11.06 -5.97
C LEU A 310 7.23 12.01 -7.07
N ALA A 311 6.29 12.65 -7.76
CA ALA A 311 6.56 13.66 -8.77
C ALA A 311 7.01 15.01 -8.17
N ARG A 312 6.73 15.25 -6.88
CA ARG A 312 6.88 16.55 -6.19
C ARG A 312 6.10 17.67 -6.88
N ASP A 313 4.96 17.33 -7.46
CA ASP A 313 4.08 18.24 -8.20
C ASP A 313 2.63 17.73 -8.17
N PHE A 314 1.67 18.61 -8.47
CA PHE A 314 0.27 18.25 -8.66
C PHE A 314 0.02 17.66 -10.07
N VAL A 315 0.49 16.44 -10.30
CA VAL A 315 0.23 15.70 -11.55
C VAL A 315 -1.25 15.36 -11.69
N VAL A 316 -1.91 15.07 -10.57
CA VAL A 316 -3.33 14.78 -10.50
C VAL A 316 -4.03 15.64 -9.45
N PRO A 317 -5.32 15.99 -9.64
CA PRO A 317 -6.08 16.76 -8.66
C PRO A 317 -6.31 15.97 -7.37
N GLU A 318 -6.22 16.68 -6.23
CA GLU A 318 -6.54 16.17 -4.90
C GLU A 318 -7.70 16.97 -4.32
N ARG A 319 -8.79 16.30 -3.97
CA ARG A 319 -10.00 16.91 -3.37
C ARG A 319 -10.18 16.36 -1.96
N VAL A 320 -9.79 17.19 -0.98
CA VAL A 320 -9.70 16.79 0.43
C VAL A 320 -10.73 17.54 1.26
N GLN A 321 -11.37 16.86 2.18
CA GLN A 321 -12.32 17.40 3.15
C GLN A 321 -13.44 18.23 2.48
N GLU A 322 -13.45 19.53 2.66
CA GLU A 322 -14.48 20.44 2.13
C GLU A 322 -14.48 20.49 0.60
N ALA A 323 -13.33 20.33 -0.04
CA ALA A 323 -13.18 20.27 -1.49
C ALA A 323 -13.60 18.92 -2.09
N ALA A 324 -13.75 17.88 -1.25
CA ALA A 324 -14.19 16.56 -1.69
C ALA A 324 -15.72 16.56 -1.91
N THR A 325 -16.20 17.21 -2.95
CA THR A 325 -17.62 17.24 -3.35
C THR A 325 -17.86 16.40 -4.62
N ALA A 326 -19.08 15.90 -4.78
CA ALA A 326 -19.45 15.13 -5.99
C ALA A 326 -19.23 15.95 -7.27
N GLU A 327 -19.50 17.25 -7.20
CA GLU A 327 -19.29 18.17 -8.31
C GLU A 327 -17.82 18.32 -8.69
N ASN A 328 -16.94 18.57 -7.70
CA ASN A 328 -15.50 18.70 -7.96
C ASN A 328 -14.89 17.41 -8.50
N LEU A 329 -15.28 16.25 -7.93
CA LEU A 329 -14.81 14.96 -8.42
C LEU A 329 -15.26 14.68 -9.85
N ALA A 330 -16.53 14.99 -10.16
CA ALA A 330 -17.07 14.82 -11.51
C ALA A 330 -16.38 15.75 -12.52
N ASN A 331 -16.23 17.03 -12.18
CA ASN A 331 -15.60 18.02 -13.08
C ASN A 331 -14.14 17.63 -13.38
N ASP A 332 -13.36 17.22 -12.36
CA ASP A 332 -11.99 16.78 -12.57
C ASP A 332 -11.90 15.48 -13.41
N ALA A 333 -12.83 14.53 -13.20
CA ALA A 333 -12.89 13.31 -14.00
C ALA A 333 -13.27 13.58 -15.44
N LEU A 334 -14.25 14.46 -15.69
CA LEU A 334 -14.64 14.91 -17.03
C LEU A 334 -13.48 15.61 -17.74
N ALA A 335 -12.74 16.47 -17.03
CA ALA A 335 -11.55 17.11 -17.60
C ALA A 335 -10.47 16.09 -18.02
N TRP A 336 -10.37 14.94 -17.33
CA TRP A 336 -9.52 13.83 -17.78
C TRP A 336 -10.10 13.11 -19.01
N LEU A 337 -11.41 12.90 -19.09
CA LEU A 337 -12.06 12.22 -20.20
C LEU A 337 -12.02 13.05 -21.49
N ASP A 338 -12.14 14.37 -21.36
CA ASP A 338 -12.27 15.28 -22.51
C ASP A 338 -10.92 15.79 -23.04
N ASP A 339 -9.84 15.79 -22.24
CA ASP A 339 -8.52 16.31 -22.60
C ASP A 339 -7.49 15.20 -22.81
N ALA A 340 -7.32 14.76 -24.05
CA ALA A 340 -6.35 13.73 -24.43
C ALA A 340 -4.88 14.19 -24.21
N THR A 341 -4.57 15.46 -24.39
CA THR A 341 -3.23 16.01 -24.21
C THR A 341 -2.82 15.96 -22.73
N ARG A 342 -3.74 16.39 -21.86
CA ARG A 342 -3.54 16.30 -20.42
C ARG A 342 -3.35 14.86 -19.95
N ARG A 343 -4.17 13.92 -20.46
CA ARG A 343 -4.00 12.49 -20.16
C ARG A 343 -2.63 11.97 -20.57
N ALA A 344 -2.19 12.28 -21.79
CA ALA A 344 -0.89 11.83 -22.29
C ALA A 344 0.27 12.33 -21.42
N ALA A 345 0.25 13.58 -20.98
CA ALA A 345 1.26 14.14 -20.10
C ALA A 345 1.31 13.43 -18.73
N ALA A 346 0.15 13.14 -18.13
CA ALA A 346 0.09 12.40 -16.86
C ALA A 346 0.58 10.95 -17.02
N ILE A 347 0.21 10.27 -18.11
CA ILE A 347 0.64 8.90 -18.42
C ILE A 347 2.17 8.83 -18.56
N GLU A 348 2.80 9.81 -19.21
CA GLU A 348 4.26 9.85 -19.34
C GLU A 348 4.95 10.07 -17.99
N THR A 349 4.39 10.92 -17.14
CA THR A 349 4.87 11.07 -15.76
C THR A 349 4.76 9.75 -14.99
N PHE A 350 3.64 9.05 -15.11
CA PHE A 350 3.44 7.75 -14.46
C PHE A 350 4.37 6.66 -15.00
N ARG A 351 4.69 6.70 -16.30
CA ARG A 351 5.67 5.80 -16.90
C ARG A 351 7.05 6.02 -16.28
N THR A 352 7.47 7.28 -16.16
CA THR A 352 8.74 7.67 -15.53
C THR A 352 8.79 7.21 -14.06
N LEU A 353 7.71 7.44 -13.29
CA LEU A 353 7.61 6.96 -11.92
C LEU A 353 7.67 5.42 -11.85
N HIS A 354 6.97 4.72 -12.72
CA HIS A 354 7.00 3.26 -12.75
C HIS A 354 8.41 2.72 -13.00
N LEU A 355 9.13 3.26 -13.99
CA LEU A 355 10.51 2.86 -14.29
C LEU A 355 11.44 3.13 -13.10
N SER A 356 11.28 4.26 -12.42
CA SER A 356 12.09 4.59 -11.25
C SER A 356 11.86 3.63 -10.07
N LEU A 357 10.62 3.14 -9.90
CA LEU A 357 10.24 2.24 -8.81
C LEU A 357 10.48 0.76 -9.13
N ARG A 358 10.60 0.39 -10.40
CA ARG A 358 10.82 -0.99 -10.87
C ARG A 358 12.28 -1.38 -10.77
N GLN A 359 12.66 -1.96 -9.64
CA GLN A 359 14.07 -2.21 -9.28
C GLN A 359 14.37 -3.69 -9.02
N ASN A 360 13.45 -4.60 -9.30
CA ASN A 360 13.54 -6.01 -8.88
C ASN A 360 13.70 -6.12 -7.35
N ALA A 361 12.72 -5.57 -6.63
CA ALA A 361 12.77 -5.40 -5.19
C ALA A 361 13.15 -6.69 -4.44
N SER A 362 12.61 -7.84 -4.85
CA SER A 362 12.91 -9.12 -4.21
C SER A 362 14.38 -9.52 -4.28
N ALA A 363 15.04 -9.29 -5.41
CA ALA A 363 16.47 -9.57 -5.57
C ALA A 363 17.31 -8.59 -4.75
N ARG A 364 16.98 -7.29 -4.78
CA ARG A 364 17.68 -6.27 -3.99
C ARG A 364 17.53 -6.47 -2.48
N ILE A 365 16.38 -6.93 -2.01
CA ILE A 365 16.19 -7.28 -0.60
C ILE A 365 17.08 -8.48 -0.25
N ALA A 366 17.09 -9.52 -1.08
CA ALA A 366 17.95 -10.68 -0.87
C ALA A 366 19.42 -10.28 -0.80
N GLU A 367 19.91 -9.49 -1.76
CA GLU A 367 21.28 -8.96 -1.79
C GLU A 367 21.60 -8.13 -0.53
N ALA A 368 20.70 -7.27 -0.08
CA ALA A 368 20.89 -6.47 1.13
C ALA A 368 20.92 -7.31 2.42
N LEU A 369 20.37 -8.53 2.41
CA LEU A 369 20.37 -9.46 3.52
C LEU A 369 21.61 -10.39 3.55
N GLU A 370 22.28 -10.63 2.41
CA GLU A 370 23.44 -11.52 2.31
C GLU A 370 24.51 -11.27 3.40
N PRO A 371 24.97 -10.02 3.68
CA PRO A 371 25.99 -9.78 4.69
C PRO A 371 25.61 -10.23 6.10
N TYR A 372 24.32 -10.32 6.38
CA TYR A 372 23.80 -10.77 7.68
C TYR A 372 23.65 -12.30 7.76
N LEU A 373 23.62 -12.99 6.62
CA LEU A 373 23.46 -14.44 6.54
C LEU A 373 24.81 -15.17 6.39
N GLU A 374 25.83 -14.52 5.83
CA GLU A 374 27.17 -15.11 5.63
C GLU A 374 28.06 -15.05 6.87
N HIS A 375 27.88 -14.04 7.74
CA HIS A 375 28.77 -13.77 8.90
C HIS A 375 28.18 -14.32 10.21
N ALA A 376 28.20 -15.65 10.39
CA ALA A 376 27.88 -16.30 11.68
C ALA A 376 28.77 -17.51 11.94
#